data_230bab8630285ac94b264ee900110dc3
#
_entry.id   230bab8630285ac94b264ee900110dc3
#
_cell.length_a   1.000
_cell.length_b   1.000
_cell.length_c   1.000
_cell.angle_alpha   90.00
_cell.angle_beta   90.00
_cell.angle_gamma   90.00
#
_symmetry.space_group_name_H-M   'P 1'
#
loop_
_entity.id
_entity.type
_entity.pdbx_description
1 polymer ?
#
loop_
_entity_poly.entity_id
_entity_poly.type
_entity_poly.pdbx_seq_one_letter_code
_entity_poly.pdbx_strand_id
1 'polypeptide(L)'
;RDLKGRFADANAGTGKTVTIDSSEARVETGESAVNLQNYLITYPAQTGTIHRIQGLISIDPEAWIGEKTYGDDRFSLTGVNKVGDGALKYESSNENVLTVDAQGQVTIKGDGSADVSITMAEGTNYLGTSTPVKRTITIEKGTLILTLTAVNRNTGAQQPEGILGTYEDDFDIIASIQGAYGDKLQGKIRFYDNGIQNPDTIPVGEAGTAVLNLPKPGVASVGTHRMTAEFDFDTYDEWAAKYNTPAPAAFTFTIGKVAAPQITWPTAASVKAGSPLSDSVLSGGSTEYGSFAWKNPAQTAQAGTHSYEVVFTPNEWASARYEIAAMTGTAEVTATEDKPGETGKPNESNRTDDSDDSDEPERPSRNNQSSGQDKTSGSGVVSHDSVKGTIDSMAGIITGETNSFVNDGKSHWMMDEHGWWLRFADNTYPKGSVRDSGSVSHCWEQINGKWWAFDETGYAKTGWLRDEDYGGWFYMDPEHGMQTGWMLLNGVWYYFNPISDGKRGIMYAGQRTPDGYYVDKNGVWDGRSKQ
;
A
#
# COMPACT_ATOMS: atom_id res chain seq x y z
N ARG A 1 18.09 88.84 38.23
CA ARG A 1 17.69 88.01 37.07
C ARG A 1 18.03 86.61 37.38
N ASP A 2 17.14 85.67 36.96
CA ASP A 2 17.38 84.21 37.17
C ASP A 2 18.52 83.77 36.31
N LEU A 3 19.52 83.14 36.96
CA LEU A 3 20.66 82.50 36.25
C LEU A 3 20.15 81.24 35.58
N LYS A 4 20.53 81.00 34.35
CA LYS A 4 20.24 79.75 33.64
C LYS A 4 21.30 78.76 33.89
N GLY A 5 20.90 77.52 34.31
CA GLY A 5 21.81 76.41 34.47
C GLY A 5 21.68 75.45 33.31
N ARG A 6 22.79 74.92 32.85
CA ARG A 6 22.84 73.90 31.78
C ARG A 6 23.49 72.64 32.30
N PHE A 7 22.83 71.54 32.18
CA PHE A 7 23.43 70.24 32.46
C PHE A 7 24.57 69.93 31.48
N ALA A 8 25.59 69.24 31.95
CA ALA A 8 26.74 68.82 31.15
C ALA A 8 26.35 67.96 29.96
N ASP A 9 25.34 67.13 30.09
CA ASP A 9 24.71 66.35 29.03
C ASP A 9 23.21 66.13 29.34
N ALA A 10 22.47 65.61 28.39
CA ALA A 10 21.02 65.40 28.48
C ALA A 10 20.61 64.05 29.08
N ASN A 11 21.57 63.17 29.43
CA ASN A 11 21.27 61.85 29.95
C ASN A 11 20.78 61.88 31.38
N ALA A 12 19.91 60.99 31.73
CA ALA A 12 19.44 60.83 33.12
C ALA A 12 20.60 60.44 34.04
N GLY A 13 20.53 60.91 35.28
CA GLY A 13 21.55 60.64 36.27
C GLY A 13 21.46 61.62 37.44
N THR A 14 22.02 61.19 38.61
CA THR A 14 22.12 62.01 39.80
C THR A 14 23.47 62.65 39.91
N GLY A 15 23.57 63.78 40.61
CA GLY A 15 24.83 64.46 40.86
C GLY A 15 25.49 65.04 39.57
N LYS A 16 24.70 65.27 38.54
CA LYS A 16 25.20 65.83 37.24
C LYS A 16 25.57 67.28 37.41
N THR A 17 26.76 67.66 36.94
CA THR A 17 27.24 69.01 36.96
C THR A 17 26.33 69.95 36.18
N VAL A 18 25.90 71.02 36.79
CA VAL A 18 25.17 72.11 36.18
C VAL A 18 26.10 73.31 36.05
N THR A 19 26.41 73.68 34.81
CA THR A 19 27.17 74.87 34.51
C THR A 19 26.22 76.06 34.48
N ILE A 20 26.54 77.08 35.25
CA ILE A 20 25.78 78.33 35.23
C ILE A 20 26.18 79.15 33.99
N ASP A 21 25.20 79.52 33.17
CA ASP A 21 25.43 80.44 32.07
C ASP A 21 25.39 81.87 32.63
N SER A 22 26.58 82.44 32.79
CA SER A 22 26.78 83.78 33.28
C SER A 22 26.87 84.85 32.19
N SER A 23 26.67 84.50 30.93
CA SER A 23 26.78 85.45 29.83
C SER A 23 25.80 86.60 29.89
N GLU A 24 24.62 86.40 30.51
CA GLU A 24 23.59 87.41 30.72
C GLU A 24 23.54 87.86 32.22
N ALA A 25 24.45 87.40 33.04
CA ALA A 25 24.47 87.75 34.46
C ALA A 25 24.82 89.27 34.61
N ARG A 26 24.02 89.99 35.38
CA ARG A 26 24.32 91.35 35.76
C ARG A 26 24.26 91.46 37.30
N VAL A 27 25.31 92.01 37.83
CA VAL A 27 25.34 92.36 39.21
C VAL A 27 24.74 93.74 39.38
N GLU A 28 23.62 93.78 40.10
CA GLU A 28 23.05 95.12 40.45
C GLU A 28 23.85 95.59 41.68
N THR A 29 24.56 96.68 41.47
CA THR A 29 25.22 97.42 42.53
C THR A 29 24.26 98.46 43.07
N GLY A 30 24.07 98.53 44.37
CA GLY A 30 23.30 99.58 44.96
C GLY A 30 23.93 100.99 44.66
N GLU A 31 23.50 102.06 45.27
CA GLU A 31 23.88 103.43 44.99
C GLU A 31 25.38 103.72 45.03
N SER A 32 26.26 102.76 45.42
CA SER A 32 27.69 102.88 45.39
C SER A 32 28.28 102.26 44.18
N ALA A 33 29.02 102.99 43.36
CA ALA A 33 29.70 102.49 42.18
C ALA A 33 30.80 101.47 42.58
N VAL A 34 30.51 100.19 42.48
CA VAL A 34 31.46 99.10 42.70
C VAL A 34 32.16 98.79 41.38
N ASN A 35 33.48 98.94 41.34
CA ASN A 35 34.23 98.52 40.19
C ASN A 35 34.35 97.02 40.17
N LEU A 36 33.53 96.36 39.35
CA LEU A 36 33.46 94.89 39.27
C LEU A 36 34.78 94.20 38.74
N GLN A 37 35.66 95.02 38.15
CA GLN A 37 36.99 94.48 37.74
C GLN A 37 37.88 94.09 38.91
N ASN A 38 37.56 94.56 40.13
CA ASN A 38 38.30 94.25 41.34
C ASN A 38 37.80 92.92 42.03
N TYR A 39 36.79 92.26 41.47
CA TYR A 39 36.17 91.08 42.06
C TYR A 39 36.15 89.94 41.08
N LEU A 40 36.63 88.74 41.57
CA LEU A 40 36.46 87.48 40.86
C LEU A 40 35.09 86.92 41.27
N ILE A 41 34.10 87.00 40.35
CA ILE A 41 32.82 86.41 40.58
C ILE A 41 32.88 84.92 40.21
N THR A 42 32.79 84.04 41.17
CA THR A 42 32.77 82.61 40.98
C THR A 42 31.37 82.03 41.26
N TYR A 43 30.94 81.13 40.39
CA TYR A 43 29.71 80.39 40.60
C TYR A 43 30.11 78.98 41.06
N PRO A 44 29.73 78.54 42.31
CA PRO A 44 30.07 77.21 42.74
C PRO A 44 29.41 76.17 41.84
N ALA A 45 30.10 75.09 41.56
CA ALA A 45 29.53 74.00 40.78
C ALA A 45 28.24 73.49 41.48
N GLN A 46 27.21 73.46 40.72
CA GLN A 46 25.91 72.90 41.16
C GLN A 46 25.76 71.52 40.61
N THR A 47 25.03 70.67 41.30
CA THR A 47 24.65 69.37 40.80
C THR A 47 23.12 69.27 40.79
N GLY A 48 22.62 68.56 39.79
CA GLY A 48 21.20 68.30 39.62
C GLY A 48 20.94 66.85 39.27
N THR A 49 19.71 66.46 39.24
CA THR A 49 19.24 65.16 38.82
C THR A 49 18.34 65.30 37.59
N ILE A 50 18.68 64.54 36.57
CA ILE A 50 17.78 64.31 35.43
C ILE A 50 17.13 62.97 35.66
N HIS A 51 15.81 62.93 35.88
CA HIS A 51 15.07 61.71 36.09
C HIS A 51 14.82 60.99 34.75
N ARG A 52 14.86 59.65 34.79
CA ARG A 52 14.37 58.85 33.67
C ARG A 52 12.87 59.03 33.55
N ILE A 53 12.37 59.06 32.32
CA ILE A 53 10.93 59.09 32.02
C ILE A 53 10.46 57.65 31.68
N GLN A 54 9.15 57.42 31.78
CA GLN A 54 8.58 56.10 31.44
C GLN A 54 8.72 55.82 29.94
N GLY A 55 9.31 54.70 29.62
CA GLY A 55 9.33 54.19 28.24
C GLY A 55 8.00 53.61 27.84
N LEU A 56 7.69 53.69 26.53
CA LEU A 56 6.43 53.20 25.97
C LEU A 56 6.71 52.25 24.79
N ILE A 57 5.88 51.21 24.69
CA ILE A 57 5.82 50.31 23.55
C ILE A 57 4.37 50.26 23.07
N SER A 58 4.17 50.21 21.77
CA SER A 58 2.88 49.91 21.14
C SER A 58 3.09 49.02 19.92
N ILE A 59 2.08 48.27 19.55
CA ILE A 59 2.03 47.47 18.33
C ILE A 59 0.96 48.14 17.44
N ASP A 60 1.30 48.35 16.18
CA ASP A 60 0.33 48.89 15.22
C ASP A 60 -0.89 47.96 15.16
N PRO A 61 -2.12 48.49 15.14
CA PRO A 61 -3.33 47.68 15.18
C PRO A 61 -3.40 46.61 14.08
N GLU A 62 -2.88 46.94 12.89
CA GLU A 62 -2.87 46.08 11.71
C GLU A 62 -1.62 45.21 11.59
N ALA A 63 -0.67 45.32 12.55
CA ALA A 63 0.54 44.50 12.52
C ALA A 63 0.25 43.08 13.05
N TRP A 64 0.89 42.06 12.45
CA TRP A 64 0.80 40.62 12.78
C TRP A 64 -0.60 40.05 12.57
N ILE A 65 -1.41 40.69 11.75
CA ILE A 65 -2.69 40.16 11.30
C ILE A 65 -2.46 39.35 10.05
N GLY A 66 -2.95 38.12 10.07
CA GLY A 66 -2.87 37.19 8.95
C GLY A 66 -2.75 35.77 9.46
N GLU A 67 -3.37 34.89 8.73
CA GLU A 67 -3.27 33.46 8.96
C GLU A 67 -1.84 33.00 8.66
N LYS A 68 -1.29 32.21 9.56
CA LYS A 68 -0.01 31.54 9.41
C LYS A 68 -0.24 30.04 9.52
N THR A 69 0.53 29.31 8.75
CA THR A 69 0.39 27.85 8.65
C THR A 69 1.71 27.18 9.02
N TYR A 70 1.65 26.04 9.65
CA TYR A 70 2.84 25.21 9.85
C TYR A 70 3.46 24.88 8.48
N GLY A 71 4.70 25.30 8.28
CA GLY A 71 5.38 25.21 7.00
C GLY A 71 5.69 26.56 6.35
N ASP A 72 5.06 27.66 6.82
CA ASP A 72 5.41 29.00 6.36
C ASP A 72 6.85 29.38 6.77
N ASP A 73 7.46 30.24 5.96
CA ASP A 73 8.77 30.79 6.25
C ASP A 73 8.77 31.62 7.55
N ARG A 74 9.97 31.76 8.13
CA ARG A 74 10.22 32.68 9.23
C ARG A 74 9.77 34.09 8.85
N PHE A 75 9.21 34.81 9.80
CA PHE A 75 8.76 36.19 9.57
C PHE A 75 9.16 37.13 10.71
N SER A 76 9.30 38.41 10.38
CA SER A 76 9.64 39.45 11.35
C SER A 76 8.39 40.07 11.95
N LEU A 77 8.43 40.35 13.23
CA LEU A 77 7.44 41.20 13.91
C LEU A 77 7.66 42.66 13.55
N THR A 78 6.88 43.17 12.61
CA THR A 78 6.92 44.55 12.18
C THR A 78 5.87 45.37 12.93
N GLY A 79 5.91 46.75 12.85
CA GLY A 79 4.91 47.61 13.48
C GLY A 79 5.05 47.71 15.00
N VAL A 80 6.22 47.38 15.56
CA VAL A 80 6.53 47.64 16.97
C VAL A 80 7.10 49.04 17.10
N ASN A 81 6.33 49.94 17.74
CA ASN A 81 6.74 51.31 18.00
C ASN A 81 7.29 51.40 19.42
N LYS A 82 8.42 52.09 19.56
CA LYS A 82 9.12 52.29 20.82
C LYS A 82 9.44 53.76 21.08
N VAL A 83 9.11 54.22 22.26
CA VAL A 83 9.62 55.47 22.82
C VAL A 83 10.53 55.13 23.98
N GLY A 84 11.82 55.20 23.75
CA GLY A 84 12.83 54.86 24.76
C GLY A 84 14.11 54.31 24.11
N ASP A 85 15.18 54.26 24.94
CA ASP A 85 16.53 53.82 24.54
C ASP A 85 16.90 52.40 25.04
N GLY A 86 15.99 51.75 25.77
CA GLY A 86 16.17 50.39 26.24
C GLY A 86 16.01 49.35 25.15
N ALA A 87 16.61 48.19 25.28
CA ALA A 87 16.46 47.06 24.37
C ALA A 87 15.07 46.44 24.49
N LEU A 88 14.49 46.01 23.34
CA LEU A 88 13.27 45.20 23.33
C LEU A 88 13.59 43.75 23.71
N LYS A 89 12.68 43.13 24.48
CA LYS A 89 12.68 41.73 24.81
C LYS A 89 11.38 41.11 24.34
N TYR A 90 11.46 40.03 23.58
CA TYR A 90 10.34 39.26 23.06
C TYR A 90 10.23 37.93 23.79
N GLU A 91 9.03 37.49 24.11
CA GLU A 91 8.76 36.19 24.73
C GLU A 91 7.50 35.59 24.13
N SER A 92 7.55 34.29 23.84
CA SER A 92 6.40 33.48 23.45
C SER A 92 5.78 32.82 24.68
N SER A 93 4.47 32.79 24.77
CA SER A 93 3.75 32.05 25.82
C SER A 93 3.72 30.54 25.57
N ASN A 94 4.01 30.12 24.31
CA ASN A 94 4.04 28.70 23.92
C ASN A 94 5.11 28.46 22.84
N GLU A 95 6.27 28.02 23.29
CA GLU A 95 7.42 27.75 22.41
C GLU A 95 7.23 26.49 21.54
N ASN A 96 6.24 25.64 21.81
CA ASN A 96 5.86 24.55 20.92
C ASN A 96 5.11 25.03 19.68
N VAL A 97 4.45 26.18 19.75
CA VAL A 97 3.76 26.82 18.63
C VAL A 97 4.72 27.70 17.84
N LEU A 98 5.40 28.62 18.51
CA LEU A 98 6.37 29.54 17.89
C LEU A 98 7.41 30.02 18.88
N THR A 99 8.61 30.33 18.37
CA THR A 99 9.67 31.02 19.13
C THR A 99 9.96 32.36 18.50
N VAL A 100 10.39 33.35 19.31
CA VAL A 100 10.77 34.69 18.86
C VAL A 100 12.18 34.98 19.36
N ASP A 101 13.05 35.44 18.47
CA ASP A 101 14.40 35.84 18.83
C ASP A 101 14.47 37.30 19.31
N ALA A 102 15.67 37.73 19.76
CA ALA A 102 15.90 39.09 20.26
C ALA A 102 15.71 40.18 19.19
N GLN A 103 15.69 39.83 17.92
CA GLN A 103 15.47 40.71 16.79
C GLN A 103 13.99 40.74 16.36
N GLY A 104 13.11 39.97 17.03
CA GLY A 104 11.71 39.87 16.69
C GLY A 104 11.42 38.95 15.49
N GLN A 105 12.37 38.03 15.16
CA GLN A 105 12.13 37.02 14.15
C GLN A 105 11.38 35.84 14.75
N VAL A 106 10.25 35.49 14.16
CA VAL A 106 9.40 34.37 14.55
C VAL A 106 9.79 33.13 13.76
N THR A 107 9.95 32.03 14.49
CA THR A 107 10.09 30.68 13.91
C THR A 107 8.88 29.84 14.33
N ILE A 108 8.14 29.31 13.37
CA ILE A 108 6.99 28.42 13.57
C ILE A 108 7.51 27.03 13.98
N LYS A 109 6.89 26.43 15.00
CA LYS A 109 7.26 25.10 15.55
C LYS A 109 6.12 24.08 15.47
N GLY A 110 4.87 24.54 15.54
CA GLY A 110 3.68 23.71 15.51
C GLY A 110 2.43 24.55 15.28
N ASP A 111 1.29 23.90 15.28
CA ASP A 111 -0.02 24.54 15.22
C ASP A 111 -0.48 25.08 16.58
N GLY A 112 -1.52 25.89 16.56
CA GLY A 112 -2.14 26.46 17.75
C GLY A 112 -1.89 27.96 17.93
N SER A 113 -2.12 28.47 19.12
CA SER A 113 -2.00 29.90 19.41
C SER A 113 -0.94 30.18 20.49
N ALA A 114 -0.20 31.24 20.30
CA ALA A 114 0.75 31.75 21.30
C ALA A 114 0.66 33.28 21.38
N ASP A 115 0.68 33.80 22.62
CA ASP A 115 0.86 35.22 22.86
C ASP A 115 2.33 35.59 22.74
N VAL A 116 2.63 36.53 21.89
CA VAL A 116 3.93 37.19 21.88
C VAL A 116 3.84 38.45 22.74
N SER A 117 4.65 38.46 23.80
CA SER A 117 4.77 39.61 24.69
C SER A 117 6.07 40.38 24.44
N ILE A 118 5.97 41.70 24.45
CA ILE A 118 7.12 42.57 24.26
C ILE A 118 7.27 43.48 25.50
N THR A 119 8.49 43.54 26.00
CA THR A 119 8.90 44.48 27.04
C THR A 119 10.09 45.29 26.55
N MET A 120 10.32 46.44 27.16
CA MET A 120 11.53 47.22 26.99
C MET A 120 12.32 47.24 28.28
N ALA A 121 13.59 46.88 28.24
CA ALA A 121 14.50 47.02 29.37
C ALA A 121 14.73 48.49 29.74
N GLU A 122 15.26 48.74 30.92
CA GLU A 122 15.72 50.07 31.28
C GLU A 122 16.84 50.53 30.36
N GLY A 123 16.75 51.76 29.93
CA GLY A 123 17.79 52.43 29.16
C GLY A 123 18.52 53.50 29.98
N THR A 124 19.28 54.33 29.31
CA THR A 124 19.99 55.44 29.93
C THR A 124 19.02 56.51 30.42
N ASN A 125 18.04 56.87 29.56
CA ASN A 125 17.15 58.00 29.79
C ASN A 125 15.70 57.57 30.09
N TYR A 126 15.40 56.29 29.89
CA TYR A 126 14.03 55.78 30.03
C TYR A 126 14.00 54.60 31.02
N LEU A 127 12.96 54.57 31.83
CA LEU A 127 12.58 53.39 32.59
C LEU A 127 12.06 52.35 31.65
N GLY A 128 12.28 51.07 32.00
CA GLY A 128 11.70 49.94 31.26
C GLY A 128 10.18 49.91 31.33
N THR A 129 9.54 49.13 30.49
CA THR A 129 8.09 48.96 30.57
C THR A 129 7.73 47.98 31.69
N SER A 130 6.79 48.38 32.55
CA SER A 130 6.30 47.54 33.66
C SER A 130 5.24 46.53 33.19
N THR A 131 4.53 46.86 32.12
CA THR A 131 3.47 46.01 31.57
C THR A 131 3.84 45.63 30.13
N PRO A 132 3.88 44.30 29.82
CA PRO A 132 4.13 43.83 28.48
C PRO A 132 2.99 44.22 27.53
N VAL A 133 3.33 44.58 26.30
CA VAL A 133 2.37 44.63 25.23
C VAL A 133 2.30 43.24 24.58
N LYS A 134 1.09 42.75 24.33
CA LYS A 134 0.88 41.39 23.86
C LYS A 134 0.05 41.35 22.59
N ARG A 135 0.29 40.36 21.76
CA ARG A 135 -0.58 39.97 20.66
C ARG A 135 -0.55 38.45 20.46
N THR A 136 -1.71 37.88 20.27
CA THR A 136 -1.87 36.45 19.95
C THR A 136 -1.58 36.22 18.47
N ILE A 137 -0.78 35.23 18.18
CA ILE A 137 -0.53 34.72 16.81
C ILE A 137 -1.05 33.29 16.77
N THR A 138 -1.89 32.99 15.78
CA THR A 138 -2.43 31.65 15.54
C THR A 138 -1.74 31.03 14.34
N ILE A 139 -1.33 29.79 14.51
CA ILE A 139 -0.71 28.97 13.47
C ILE A 139 -1.67 27.82 13.15
N GLU A 140 -2.12 27.75 11.91
CA GLU A 140 -2.95 26.66 11.41
C GLU A 140 -2.10 25.44 11.07
N LYS A 141 -2.73 24.26 11.02
CA LYS A 141 -2.06 23.03 10.59
C LYS A 141 -1.59 23.14 9.15
N GLY A 142 -0.39 22.61 8.90
CA GLY A 142 0.18 22.50 7.57
C GLY A 142 -0.57 21.51 6.68
N THR A 143 -0.29 21.58 5.40
CA THR A 143 -0.79 20.66 4.38
C THR A 143 0.27 19.63 4.01
N LEU A 144 -0.16 18.39 3.84
CA LEU A 144 0.66 17.32 3.28
C LEU A 144 0.31 17.13 1.80
N ILE A 145 1.32 16.78 1.01
CA ILE A 145 1.15 16.40 -0.39
C ILE A 145 1.36 14.90 -0.48
N LEU A 146 0.30 14.18 -0.86
CA LEU A 146 0.35 12.75 -1.17
C LEU A 146 0.32 12.59 -2.69
N THR A 147 1.30 11.88 -3.23
CA THR A 147 1.40 11.57 -4.67
C THR A 147 1.52 10.08 -4.89
N LEU A 148 1.07 9.62 -6.06
CA LEU A 148 1.19 8.23 -6.50
C LEU A 148 1.93 8.15 -7.82
N THR A 149 2.75 7.11 -7.97
CA THR A 149 3.45 6.77 -9.21
C THR A 149 3.45 5.26 -9.39
N ALA A 150 3.28 4.78 -10.62
CA ALA A 150 3.50 3.37 -10.96
C ALA A 150 4.80 3.21 -11.73
N VAL A 151 5.52 2.14 -11.45
CA VAL A 151 6.79 1.79 -12.12
C VAL A 151 6.72 0.34 -12.56
N ASN A 152 6.98 0.08 -13.84
CA ASN A 152 7.24 -1.25 -14.35
C ASN A 152 8.69 -1.61 -14.01
N ARG A 153 8.90 -2.60 -13.14
CA ARG A 153 10.26 -3.00 -12.68
C ARG A 153 11.10 -3.65 -13.77
N ASN A 154 10.47 -4.28 -14.76
CA ASN A 154 11.16 -4.99 -15.83
C ASN A 154 11.74 -4.01 -16.86
N THR A 155 11.05 -2.91 -17.13
CA THR A 155 11.44 -1.93 -18.14
C THR A 155 11.95 -0.62 -17.58
N GLY A 156 11.66 -0.32 -16.31
CA GLY A 156 11.87 0.98 -15.70
C GLY A 156 10.89 2.05 -16.16
N ALA A 157 9.91 1.71 -16.99
CA ALA A 157 8.87 2.64 -17.41
C ALA A 157 8.08 3.13 -16.19
N GLN A 158 7.88 4.44 -16.13
CA GLN A 158 7.05 5.07 -15.13
C GLN A 158 5.73 5.47 -15.75
N GLN A 159 4.71 5.56 -14.90
CA GLN A 159 3.42 6.03 -15.34
C GLN A 159 3.56 7.29 -16.17
N PRO A 160 3.11 7.27 -17.34
CA PRO A 160 2.08 8.14 -17.87
C PRO A 160 1.29 7.46 -18.97
N GLU A 161 0.45 8.17 -19.64
CA GLU A 161 -0.45 7.81 -20.70
C GLU A 161 -0.15 6.49 -21.44
N GLY A 162 -1.11 5.55 -21.39
CA GLY A 162 -1.08 4.32 -22.13
C GLY A 162 -0.85 3.05 -21.31
N ILE A 163 -0.32 2.03 -21.97
CA ILE A 163 -0.02 0.74 -21.36
C ILE A 163 1.33 0.84 -20.63
N LEU A 164 1.30 0.69 -19.30
CA LEU A 164 2.51 0.70 -18.46
C LEU A 164 3.38 -0.54 -18.70
N GLY A 165 2.77 -1.65 -19.04
CA GLY A 165 3.40 -2.94 -19.28
C GLY A 165 2.37 -4.01 -19.60
N THR A 166 2.79 -5.26 -19.57
CA THR A 166 1.95 -6.42 -19.86
C THR A 166 1.67 -7.23 -18.59
N TYR A 167 0.76 -8.18 -18.67
CA TYR A 167 0.42 -9.12 -17.60
C TYR A 167 1.64 -9.85 -17.01
N GLU A 168 2.72 -9.99 -17.76
CA GLU A 168 3.95 -10.66 -17.31
C GLU A 168 4.98 -9.74 -16.64
N ASP A 169 4.69 -8.48 -16.48
CA ASP A 169 5.59 -7.53 -15.83
C ASP A 169 5.30 -7.38 -14.34
N ASP A 170 6.35 -7.03 -13.60
CA ASP A 170 6.27 -6.65 -12.19
C ASP A 170 6.06 -5.14 -12.08
N PHE A 171 5.18 -4.71 -11.17
CA PHE A 171 4.90 -3.29 -10.96
C PHE A 171 5.11 -2.89 -9.51
N ASP A 172 5.54 -1.67 -9.29
CA ASP A 172 5.55 -1.00 -8.02
C ASP A 172 4.62 0.22 -8.06
N ILE A 173 3.71 0.30 -7.10
CA ILE A 173 2.91 1.49 -6.87
C ILE A 173 3.53 2.22 -5.69
N ILE A 174 4.08 3.39 -5.95
CA ILE A 174 4.81 4.18 -4.98
C ILE A 174 3.94 5.36 -4.55
N ALA A 175 3.58 5.39 -3.27
CA ALA A 175 2.99 6.55 -2.63
C ALA A 175 4.11 7.37 -1.99
N SER A 176 4.14 8.67 -2.25
CA SER A 176 5.10 9.61 -1.63
C SER A 176 4.33 10.67 -0.85
N ILE A 177 4.69 10.86 0.41
CA ILE A 177 4.13 11.88 1.29
C ILE A 177 5.20 12.92 1.60
N GLN A 178 4.85 14.20 1.45
CA GLN A 178 5.74 15.31 1.73
C GLN A 178 5.08 16.32 2.63
N GLY A 179 5.83 16.77 3.63
CA GLY A 179 5.51 17.86 4.54
C GLY A 179 6.46 19.04 4.37
N ALA A 180 6.32 20.03 5.24
CA ALA A 180 7.19 21.20 5.30
C ALA A 180 8.54 20.85 5.94
N TYR A 181 9.51 21.73 5.76
CA TYR A 181 10.83 21.71 6.41
C TYR A 181 11.65 20.42 6.25
N GLY A 182 11.26 19.52 5.34
CA GLY A 182 11.89 18.21 5.19
C GLY A 182 11.55 17.24 6.32
N ASP A 183 10.39 17.41 6.94
CA ASP A 183 9.87 16.55 7.99
C ASP A 183 9.83 15.08 7.51
N LYS A 184 10.39 14.20 8.32
CA LYS A 184 10.34 12.76 8.09
C LYS A 184 9.05 12.19 8.65
N LEU A 185 8.01 12.27 7.85
CA LEU A 185 6.68 11.84 8.23
C LEU A 185 6.62 10.34 8.46
N GLN A 186 5.89 9.94 9.48
CA GLN A 186 5.58 8.55 9.80
C GLN A 186 4.07 8.35 9.76
N GLY A 187 3.67 7.15 9.40
CA GLY A 187 2.26 6.78 9.22
C GLY A 187 2.13 5.56 8.32
N LYS A 188 0.94 5.31 7.83
CA LYS A 188 0.61 4.18 6.96
C LYS A 188 -0.15 4.64 5.72
N ILE A 189 0.04 3.93 4.63
CA ILE A 189 -0.72 4.11 3.40
C ILE A 189 -1.64 2.91 3.19
N ARG A 190 -2.91 3.19 2.90
CA ARG A 190 -3.89 2.24 2.39
C ARG A 190 -4.00 2.43 0.88
N PHE A 191 -3.83 1.35 0.14
CA PHE A 191 -3.97 1.35 -1.31
C PHE A 191 -5.29 0.72 -1.72
N TYR A 192 -5.87 1.23 -2.80
CA TYR A 192 -7.09 0.71 -3.41
C TYR A 192 -6.87 0.57 -4.92
N ASP A 193 -7.30 -0.54 -5.49
CA ASP A 193 -7.38 -0.73 -6.94
C ASP A 193 -8.85 -0.79 -7.36
N ASN A 194 -9.26 0.09 -8.26
CA ASN A 194 -10.65 0.21 -8.70
C ASN A 194 -11.66 0.28 -7.55
N GLY A 195 -11.26 0.90 -6.42
CA GLY A 195 -12.07 1.03 -5.22
C GLY A 195 -12.02 -0.17 -4.27
N ILE A 196 -11.28 -1.21 -4.60
CA ILE A 196 -11.07 -2.39 -3.74
C ILE A 196 -9.81 -2.15 -2.93
N GLN A 197 -9.94 -2.18 -1.60
CA GLN A 197 -8.82 -1.99 -0.69
C GLN A 197 -7.86 -3.17 -0.77
N ASN A 198 -6.56 -2.87 -0.91
CA ASN A 198 -5.52 -3.87 -0.67
C ASN A 198 -5.55 -4.26 0.81
N PRO A 199 -5.48 -5.55 1.16
CA PRO A 199 -5.56 -6.01 2.55
C PRO A 199 -4.43 -5.45 3.42
N ASP A 200 -3.28 -5.14 2.84
CA ASP A 200 -2.13 -4.64 3.55
C ASP A 200 -2.13 -3.12 3.65
N THR A 201 -1.83 -2.61 4.85
CA THR A 201 -1.46 -1.21 5.06
C THR A 201 0.06 -1.12 5.11
N ILE A 202 0.65 -0.23 4.31
CA ILE A 202 2.10 -0.15 4.15
C ILE A 202 2.64 1.03 4.95
N PRO A 203 3.59 0.81 5.88
CA PRO A 203 4.18 1.90 6.63
C PRO A 203 5.01 2.81 5.71
N VAL A 204 4.98 4.10 6.01
CA VAL A 204 5.83 5.09 5.34
C VAL A 204 7.27 4.93 5.83
N GLY A 205 8.19 4.69 4.92
CA GLY A 205 9.62 4.58 5.20
C GLY A 205 10.30 5.93 5.43
N GLU A 206 11.59 5.90 5.79
CA GLU A 206 12.39 7.12 6.08
C GLU A 206 12.48 8.11 4.91
N ALA A 207 12.29 7.63 3.68
CA ALA A 207 12.27 8.46 2.47
C ALA A 207 10.92 9.15 2.24
N GLY A 208 9.94 8.99 3.13
CA GLY A 208 8.58 9.49 2.93
C GLY A 208 7.79 8.71 1.89
N THR A 209 8.14 7.45 1.66
CA THR A 209 7.49 6.61 0.64
C THR A 209 6.96 5.30 1.22
N ALA A 210 5.86 4.81 0.63
CA ALA A 210 5.33 3.47 0.84
C ALA A 210 5.19 2.79 -0.53
N VAL A 211 5.65 1.56 -0.66
CA VAL A 211 5.68 0.83 -1.94
C VAL A 211 4.80 -0.40 -1.86
N LEU A 212 3.75 -0.42 -2.67
CA LEU A 212 2.94 -1.61 -2.91
C LEU A 212 3.56 -2.37 -4.08
N ASN A 213 4.09 -3.56 -3.81
CA ASN A 213 4.64 -4.43 -4.83
C ASN A 213 3.52 -5.26 -5.45
N LEU A 214 3.42 -5.22 -6.77
CA LEU A 214 2.53 -6.06 -7.57
C LEU A 214 3.40 -7.03 -8.38
N PRO A 215 3.77 -8.20 -7.80
CA PRO A 215 4.65 -9.14 -8.47
C PRO A 215 3.92 -9.91 -9.56
N LYS A 216 4.67 -10.38 -10.55
CA LYS A 216 4.26 -11.32 -11.58
C LYS A 216 4.05 -12.73 -10.99
N PRO A 217 3.12 -13.54 -11.53
CA PRO A 217 1.90 -13.21 -12.23
C PRO A 217 0.71 -13.15 -11.26
N GLY A 218 -0.28 -12.34 -11.55
CA GLY A 218 -1.62 -12.51 -10.96
C GLY A 218 -2.08 -11.47 -9.96
N VAL A 219 -1.26 -10.51 -9.56
CA VAL A 219 -1.72 -9.43 -8.65
C VAL A 219 -2.39 -8.30 -9.43
N ALA A 220 -1.94 -8.07 -10.66
CA ALA A 220 -2.54 -7.07 -11.53
C ALA A 220 -3.16 -7.74 -12.77
N SER A 221 -4.48 -7.65 -12.92
CA SER A 221 -5.19 -8.17 -14.09
C SER A 221 -4.90 -7.33 -15.36
N VAL A 222 -5.10 -7.92 -16.52
CA VAL A 222 -5.14 -7.13 -17.77
C VAL A 222 -6.29 -6.15 -17.73
N GLY A 223 -6.04 -4.90 -18.06
CA GLY A 223 -7.06 -3.85 -18.08
C GLY A 223 -6.60 -2.54 -17.48
N THR A 224 -7.56 -1.68 -17.23
CA THR A 224 -7.32 -0.36 -16.63
C THR A 224 -7.49 -0.43 -15.13
N HIS A 225 -6.48 0.08 -14.41
CA HIS A 225 -6.41 0.14 -12.96
C HIS A 225 -6.47 1.59 -12.51
N ARG A 226 -7.44 1.91 -11.66
CA ARG A 226 -7.48 3.19 -10.96
C ARG A 226 -7.00 2.99 -9.54
N MET A 227 -5.72 3.30 -9.32
CA MET A 227 -5.12 3.24 -8.00
C MET A 227 -5.49 4.49 -7.19
N THR A 228 -5.80 4.27 -5.93
CA THR A 228 -6.00 5.35 -4.95
C THR A 228 -5.19 5.02 -3.70
N ALA A 229 -4.62 6.03 -3.06
CA ALA A 229 -3.95 5.91 -1.79
C ALA A 229 -4.50 6.90 -0.78
N GLU A 230 -4.62 6.46 0.46
CA GLU A 230 -4.98 7.25 1.62
C GLU A 230 -3.88 7.17 2.66
N PHE A 231 -3.53 8.31 3.23
CA PHE A 231 -2.56 8.40 4.31
C PHE A 231 -3.26 8.46 5.66
N ASP A 232 -2.72 7.74 6.63
CA ASP A 232 -3.15 7.72 8.02
C ASP A 232 -1.93 7.93 8.92
N PHE A 233 -2.02 8.87 9.87
CA PHE A 233 -0.97 9.10 10.86
C PHE A 233 -0.76 7.91 11.80
N ASP A 234 -1.74 6.97 11.85
CA ASP A 234 -1.73 5.82 12.77
C ASP A 234 -1.59 6.28 14.22
N THR A 235 -0.50 5.91 14.89
CA THR A 235 -0.22 6.26 16.30
C THR A 235 0.72 7.48 16.43
N TYR A 236 1.03 8.17 15.34
CA TYR A 236 1.98 9.30 15.33
C TYR A 236 1.28 10.64 15.55
N ASP A 237 0.74 10.84 16.74
CA ASP A 237 -0.01 12.04 17.15
C ASP A 237 0.79 13.35 16.97
N GLU A 238 2.11 13.29 17.03
CA GLU A 238 2.98 14.46 16.84
C GLU A 238 2.87 15.06 15.44
N TRP A 239 2.66 14.23 14.42
CA TRP A 239 2.44 14.69 13.04
C TRP A 239 0.99 15.09 12.81
N ALA A 240 0.05 14.36 13.39
CA ALA A 240 -1.37 14.70 13.38
C ALA A 240 -1.66 16.04 14.09
N ALA A 241 -0.79 16.45 15.03
CA ALA A 241 -0.84 17.77 15.66
C ALA A 241 -0.41 18.89 14.71
N LYS A 242 0.55 18.65 13.80
CA LYS A 242 1.15 19.67 12.93
C LYS A 242 0.51 19.76 11.55
N TYR A 243 -0.09 18.68 11.06
CA TYR A 243 -0.60 18.58 9.70
C TYR A 243 -2.05 18.12 9.65
N ASN A 244 -2.74 18.59 8.64
CA ASN A 244 -4.01 18.00 8.23
C ASN A 244 -3.77 16.71 7.44
N THR A 245 -4.69 15.75 7.57
CA THR A 245 -4.69 14.56 6.71
C THR A 245 -4.82 15.00 5.25
N PRO A 246 -3.94 14.54 4.35
CA PRO A 246 -4.01 14.93 2.95
C PRO A 246 -5.23 14.33 2.26
N ALA A 247 -5.68 14.96 1.19
CA ALA A 247 -6.66 14.35 0.31
C ALA A 247 -6.08 13.06 -0.30
N PRO A 248 -6.92 12.03 -0.56
CA PRO A 248 -6.48 10.82 -1.25
C PRO A 248 -5.85 11.13 -2.60
N ALA A 249 -4.72 10.50 -2.90
CA ALA A 249 -4.12 10.57 -4.22
C ALA A 249 -4.68 9.46 -5.11
N ALA A 250 -4.85 9.74 -6.39
CA ALA A 250 -5.32 8.74 -7.34
C ALA A 250 -4.70 8.94 -8.73
N PHE A 251 -4.48 7.83 -9.43
CA PHE A 251 -4.09 7.83 -10.83
C PHE A 251 -4.61 6.60 -11.55
N THR A 252 -4.48 6.56 -12.87
CA THR A 252 -4.93 5.45 -13.70
C THR A 252 -3.79 4.97 -14.59
N PHE A 253 -3.63 3.64 -14.72
CA PHE A 253 -2.72 3.01 -15.67
C PHE A 253 -3.37 1.79 -16.29
N THR A 254 -2.79 1.27 -17.37
CA THR A 254 -3.31 0.10 -18.07
C THR A 254 -2.23 -0.98 -18.18
N ILE A 255 -2.63 -2.22 -17.91
CA ILE A 255 -1.83 -3.41 -18.14
C ILE A 255 -2.37 -4.09 -19.40
N GLY A 256 -1.50 -4.29 -20.37
CA GLY A 256 -1.82 -4.93 -21.65
C GLY A 256 -1.77 -6.44 -21.58
N LYS A 257 -2.34 -7.08 -22.59
CA LYS A 257 -2.14 -8.51 -22.83
C LYS A 257 -0.71 -8.76 -23.31
N VAL A 258 -0.24 -9.98 -23.05
CA VAL A 258 1.01 -10.50 -23.61
C VAL A 258 0.78 -10.96 -25.04
N ALA A 259 1.80 -10.89 -25.88
CA ALA A 259 1.75 -11.46 -27.23
C ALA A 259 1.34 -12.94 -27.20
N ALA A 260 0.64 -13.39 -28.24
CA ALA A 260 0.17 -14.77 -28.31
C ALA A 260 1.32 -15.78 -28.15
N PRO A 261 1.18 -16.78 -27.28
CA PRO A 261 2.15 -17.87 -27.18
C PRO A 261 2.18 -18.68 -28.48
N GLN A 262 3.28 -19.37 -28.71
CA GLN A 262 3.39 -20.26 -29.85
C GLN A 262 2.63 -21.55 -29.56
N ILE A 263 1.61 -21.85 -30.38
CA ILE A 263 0.77 -23.03 -30.20
C ILE A 263 1.39 -24.24 -30.86
N THR A 264 1.61 -25.30 -30.07
CA THR A 264 2.00 -26.61 -30.55
C THR A 264 0.73 -27.40 -30.87
N TRP A 265 0.68 -27.99 -32.07
CA TRP A 265 -0.48 -28.75 -32.53
C TRP A 265 -0.47 -30.19 -31.96
N PRO A 266 -1.65 -30.79 -31.72
CA PRO A 266 -1.75 -32.14 -31.21
C PRO A 266 -1.37 -33.18 -32.23
N THR A 267 -1.06 -34.38 -31.76
CA THR A 267 -0.98 -35.59 -32.58
C THR A 267 -2.35 -36.29 -32.61
N ALA A 268 -2.58 -37.10 -33.62
CA ALA A 268 -3.84 -37.82 -33.80
C ALA A 268 -3.62 -39.34 -33.74
N ALA A 269 -4.54 -40.03 -33.08
CA ALA A 269 -4.53 -41.49 -33.03
C ALA A 269 -4.85 -42.09 -34.40
N SER A 270 -4.26 -43.25 -34.74
CA SER A 270 -4.55 -44.01 -35.94
C SER A 270 -5.98 -44.57 -35.92
N VAL A 271 -6.63 -44.64 -37.07
CA VAL A 271 -7.98 -45.18 -37.22
C VAL A 271 -8.06 -46.15 -38.40
N LYS A 272 -9.20 -46.81 -38.61
CA LYS A 272 -9.47 -47.56 -39.83
C LYS A 272 -9.81 -46.64 -40.98
N ALA A 273 -9.38 -46.99 -42.17
CA ALA A 273 -9.78 -46.27 -43.38
C ALA A 273 -11.30 -46.27 -43.53
N GLY A 274 -11.88 -45.07 -43.80
CA GLY A 274 -13.33 -44.87 -43.87
C GLY A 274 -14.00 -44.55 -42.53
N SER A 275 -13.27 -44.62 -41.39
CA SER A 275 -13.80 -44.14 -40.13
C SER A 275 -13.89 -42.61 -40.08
N PRO A 276 -14.83 -42.01 -39.37
CA PRO A 276 -14.88 -40.56 -39.19
C PRO A 276 -13.71 -40.08 -38.33
N LEU A 277 -13.27 -38.83 -38.54
CA LEU A 277 -12.18 -38.24 -37.76
C LEU A 277 -12.50 -38.13 -36.28
N SER A 278 -13.80 -38.13 -35.89
CA SER A 278 -14.22 -38.19 -34.49
C SER A 278 -13.70 -39.42 -33.77
N ASP A 279 -13.37 -40.51 -34.45
CA ASP A 279 -12.82 -41.73 -33.88
C ASP A 279 -11.30 -41.63 -33.64
N SER A 280 -10.63 -40.64 -34.25
CA SER A 280 -9.22 -40.35 -34.05
C SER A 280 -9.05 -39.34 -32.90
N VAL A 281 -8.56 -39.81 -31.77
CA VAL A 281 -8.33 -38.96 -30.58
C VAL A 281 -7.14 -38.05 -30.82
N LEU A 282 -7.38 -36.76 -30.63
CA LEU A 282 -6.31 -35.75 -30.58
C LEU A 282 -5.66 -35.77 -29.19
N SER A 283 -4.34 -35.80 -29.12
CA SER A 283 -3.59 -35.83 -27.86
C SER A 283 -2.36 -34.92 -27.91
N GLY A 284 -2.00 -34.35 -26.75
CA GLY A 284 -0.91 -33.38 -26.64
C GLY A 284 -1.23 -32.03 -27.27
N GLY A 285 -0.20 -31.26 -27.56
CA GLY A 285 -0.30 -29.87 -27.99
C GLY A 285 -0.38 -28.91 -26.82
N SER A 286 -0.59 -27.62 -27.11
CA SER A 286 -0.65 -26.55 -26.09
C SER A 286 -2.02 -26.46 -25.42
N THR A 287 -2.38 -27.50 -24.65
CA THR A 287 -3.69 -27.59 -23.98
C THR A 287 -3.85 -26.63 -22.82
N GLU A 288 -2.75 -26.10 -22.27
CA GLU A 288 -2.73 -25.07 -21.22
C GLU A 288 -3.40 -23.75 -21.68
N TYR A 289 -3.34 -23.45 -22.99
CA TYR A 289 -3.93 -22.24 -23.55
C TYR A 289 -5.33 -22.44 -24.13
N GLY A 290 -5.78 -23.68 -24.33
CA GLY A 290 -7.06 -23.95 -24.96
C GLY A 290 -7.32 -25.41 -25.25
N SER A 291 -8.22 -25.67 -26.21
CA SER A 291 -8.60 -27.02 -26.62
C SER A 291 -8.49 -27.20 -28.13
N PHE A 292 -8.29 -28.44 -28.53
CA PHE A 292 -8.23 -28.84 -29.95
C PHE A 292 -9.44 -29.69 -30.31
N ALA A 293 -9.96 -29.46 -31.49
CA ALA A 293 -11.05 -30.25 -32.05
C ALA A 293 -10.86 -30.42 -33.57
N TRP A 294 -11.32 -31.53 -34.11
CA TRP A 294 -11.39 -31.67 -35.55
C TRP A 294 -12.33 -30.62 -36.12
N LYS A 295 -11.91 -29.92 -37.19
CA LYS A 295 -12.77 -28.93 -37.86
C LYS A 295 -14.00 -29.60 -38.46
N ASN A 296 -13.82 -30.79 -39.02
CA ASN A 296 -14.87 -31.60 -39.64
C ASN A 296 -14.83 -33.02 -39.05
N PRO A 297 -15.36 -33.25 -37.84
CA PRO A 297 -15.28 -34.53 -37.13
C PRO A 297 -15.97 -35.69 -37.88
N ALA A 298 -16.94 -35.41 -38.72
CA ALA A 298 -17.66 -36.41 -39.56
C ALA A 298 -16.91 -36.76 -40.86
N GLN A 299 -15.82 -36.05 -41.19
CA GLN A 299 -15.01 -36.36 -42.41
C GLN A 299 -14.36 -37.72 -42.22
N THR A 300 -14.41 -38.57 -43.26
CA THR A 300 -13.82 -39.90 -43.23
C THR A 300 -12.33 -39.88 -43.52
N ALA A 301 -11.57 -40.67 -42.73
CA ALA A 301 -10.13 -40.83 -42.88
C ALA A 301 -9.83 -41.67 -44.15
N GLN A 302 -8.98 -41.17 -45.02
CA GLN A 302 -8.50 -41.90 -46.20
C GLN A 302 -7.38 -42.83 -45.85
N ALA A 303 -7.28 -43.98 -46.55
CA ALA A 303 -6.20 -44.95 -46.38
C ALA A 303 -4.82 -44.30 -46.53
N GLY A 304 -3.88 -44.61 -45.64
CA GLY A 304 -2.56 -43.98 -45.56
C GLY A 304 -2.49 -42.85 -44.56
N THR A 305 -1.43 -42.07 -44.61
CA THR A 305 -1.24 -40.92 -43.71
C THR A 305 -1.63 -39.64 -44.43
N HIS A 306 -2.59 -38.93 -43.86
CA HIS A 306 -3.13 -37.70 -44.43
C HIS A 306 -3.29 -36.63 -43.35
N SER A 307 -3.06 -35.36 -43.72
CA SER A 307 -3.27 -34.22 -42.87
C SER A 307 -4.72 -33.75 -42.91
N TYR A 308 -5.31 -33.53 -41.73
CA TYR A 308 -6.68 -33.01 -41.58
C TYR A 308 -6.69 -31.77 -40.71
N GLU A 309 -7.67 -30.89 -40.92
CA GLU A 309 -7.77 -29.62 -40.22
C GLU A 309 -8.24 -29.80 -38.77
N VAL A 310 -7.52 -29.16 -37.87
CA VAL A 310 -7.80 -29.07 -36.44
C VAL A 310 -8.02 -27.60 -36.08
N VAL A 311 -9.02 -27.33 -35.28
CA VAL A 311 -9.30 -25.99 -34.73
C VAL A 311 -8.78 -25.94 -33.29
N PHE A 312 -7.97 -24.95 -33.00
CA PHE A 312 -7.61 -24.53 -31.64
C PHE A 312 -8.59 -23.46 -31.19
N THR A 313 -9.17 -23.62 -30.00
CA THR A 313 -10.02 -22.63 -29.34
C THR A 313 -9.39 -22.25 -28.00
N PRO A 314 -8.95 -20.98 -27.81
CA PRO A 314 -8.37 -20.53 -26.55
C PRO A 314 -9.38 -20.65 -25.42
N ASN A 315 -8.90 -21.01 -24.23
CA ASN A 315 -9.71 -20.96 -23.01
C ASN A 315 -9.85 -19.50 -22.51
N GLU A 316 -10.73 -19.29 -21.54
CA GLU A 316 -10.98 -17.96 -20.96
C GLU A 316 -9.72 -17.38 -20.28
N TRP A 317 -8.95 -18.21 -19.59
CA TRP A 317 -7.71 -17.80 -18.93
C TRP A 317 -6.70 -17.22 -19.93
N ALA A 318 -6.45 -17.95 -21.05
CA ALA A 318 -5.53 -17.50 -22.08
C ALA A 318 -6.07 -16.27 -22.81
N SER A 319 -7.36 -16.25 -23.12
CA SER A 319 -8.00 -15.12 -23.81
C SER A 319 -7.98 -13.83 -22.98
N ALA A 320 -8.02 -13.95 -21.64
CA ALA A 320 -7.94 -12.79 -20.77
C ALA A 320 -6.53 -12.17 -20.72
N ARG A 321 -5.46 -12.97 -20.91
CA ARG A 321 -4.07 -12.58 -20.66
C ARG A 321 -3.20 -12.42 -21.88
N TYR A 322 -3.53 -13.14 -22.96
CA TYR A 322 -2.76 -13.17 -24.20
C TYR A 322 -3.54 -12.60 -25.37
N GLU A 323 -2.84 -12.07 -26.35
CA GLU A 323 -3.41 -11.69 -27.65
C GLU A 323 -3.60 -12.94 -28.52
N ILE A 324 -4.44 -13.87 -28.06
CA ILE A 324 -4.67 -15.17 -28.68
C ILE A 324 -6.11 -15.28 -29.20
N ALA A 325 -6.27 -15.89 -30.37
CA ALA A 325 -7.57 -16.14 -30.97
C ALA A 325 -7.67 -17.59 -31.47
N ALA A 326 -8.88 -18.03 -31.76
CA ALA A 326 -9.10 -19.31 -32.42
C ALA A 326 -8.35 -19.36 -33.74
N MET A 327 -7.68 -20.49 -34.01
CA MET A 327 -6.89 -20.68 -35.23
C MET A 327 -7.06 -22.10 -35.79
N THR A 328 -6.72 -22.29 -37.04
CA THR A 328 -6.79 -23.60 -37.70
C THR A 328 -5.37 -24.06 -38.06
N GLY A 329 -5.07 -25.29 -37.78
CA GLY A 329 -3.86 -26.01 -38.17
C GLY A 329 -4.20 -27.40 -38.67
N THR A 330 -3.24 -28.31 -38.63
CA THR A 330 -3.45 -29.68 -39.12
C THR A 330 -2.82 -30.71 -38.18
N ALA A 331 -3.42 -31.89 -38.13
CA ALA A 331 -2.82 -33.09 -37.55
C ALA A 331 -2.84 -34.23 -38.56
N GLU A 332 -1.81 -35.06 -38.52
CA GLU A 332 -1.70 -36.23 -39.41
C GLU A 332 -2.41 -37.43 -38.80
N VAL A 333 -3.33 -38.04 -39.58
CA VAL A 333 -3.99 -39.29 -39.18
C VAL A 333 -3.52 -40.38 -40.13
N THR A 334 -3.05 -41.48 -39.53
CA THR A 334 -2.73 -42.71 -40.27
C THR A 334 -3.93 -43.66 -40.21
N ALA A 335 -4.53 -43.92 -41.38
CA ALA A 335 -5.65 -44.84 -41.49
C ALA A 335 -5.25 -46.14 -42.24
N THR A 336 -5.50 -47.26 -41.56
CA THR A 336 -5.12 -48.60 -42.10
C THR A 336 -6.32 -49.26 -42.75
N GLU A 337 -6.07 -49.89 -43.94
CA GLU A 337 -7.07 -50.75 -44.56
C GLU A 337 -7.14 -52.11 -43.86
N ASP A 338 -8.35 -52.67 -43.72
CA ASP A 338 -8.51 -54.04 -43.28
C ASP A 338 -7.90 -54.96 -44.37
N LYS A 339 -6.82 -55.64 -44.08
CA LYS A 339 -6.25 -56.67 -44.95
C LYS A 339 -7.26 -57.82 -45.06
N PRO A 340 -7.76 -58.15 -46.26
CA PRO A 340 -8.65 -59.31 -46.37
C PRO A 340 -7.90 -60.61 -46.12
N GLY A 341 -8.27 -61.33 -45.05
CA GLY A 341 -8.04 -62.76 -44.91
C GLY A 341 -6.82 -63.18 -44.16
N GLU A 342 -7.02 -63.44 -42.87
CA GLU A 342 -6.48 -64.61 -42.22
C GLU A 342 -7.38 -65.04 -41.06
N THR A 343 -8.30 -65.98 -41.36
CA THR A 343 -8.96 -66.79 -40.37
C THR A 343 -7.99 -67.85 -39.91
N GLY A 344 -7.68 -67.89 -38.61
CA GLY A 344 -6.99 -69.08 -38.14
C GLY A 344 -6.31 -69.03 -36.80
N LYS A 345 -7.11 -69.42 -35.80
CA LYS A 345 -6.74 -70.19 -34.58
C LYS A 345 -5.91 -69.58 -33.45
N PRO A 346 -6.35 -69.88 -32.22
CA PRO A 346 -5.64 -69.48 -31.01
C PRO A 346 -4.49 -70.44 -30.71
N ASN A 347 -3.38 -69.95 -30.22
CA ASN A 347 -2.47 -70.82 -29.48
C ASN A 347 -1.87 -70.13 -28.27
N GLU A 348 -1.84 -70.96 -27.27
CA GLU A 348 -1.38 -70.77 -25.92
C GLU A 348 0.12 -70.50 -25.78
N SER A 349 0.42 -69.85 -24.65
CA SER A 349 1.57 -70.06 -23.76
C SER A 349 3.00 -69.83 -24.27
N ASN A 350 3.76 -68.97 -23.68
CA ASN A 350 4.68 -69.31 -22.60
C ASN A 350 5.49 -68.09 -22.13
N ARG A 351 5.70 -68.12 -20.83
CA ARG A 351 6.68 -67.42 -20.02
C ARG A 351 8.06 -67.29 -20.67
N THR A 352 8.73 -66.18 -20.40
CA THR A 352 9.89 -66.15 -19.49
C THR A 352 10.38 -64.71 -19.28
N ASP A 353 10.70 -64.48 -18.04
CA ASP A 353 11.55 -63.52 -17.38
C ASP A 353 12.64 -62.83 -18.25
N ASP A 354 12.84 -61.51 -18.11
CA ASP A 354 13.95 -61.01 -17.30
C ASP A 354 13.95 -59.45 -17.26
N SER A 355 14.26 -58.98 -16.10
CA SER A 355 14.68 -57.69 -15.60
C SER A 355 15.37 -56.74 -16.56
N ASP A 356 15.04 -55.46 -16.52
CA ASP A 356 15.96 -54.42 -16.01
C ASP A 356 15.29 -53.07 -15.79
N ASP A 357 15.50 -52.65 -14.64
CA ASP A 357 15.64 -51.38 -13.98
C ASP A 357 15.63 -50.10 -14.87
N SER A 358 14.66 -49.25 -14.67
CA SER A 358 14.81 -47.79 -14.79
C SER A 358 13.74 -47.08 -13.98
N ASP A 359 14.20 -46.40 -12.94
CA ASP A 359 13.50 -45.53 -12.04
C ASP A 359 12.72 -44.40 -12.78
N GLU A 360 11.42 -44.59 -12.88
CA GLU A 360 10.47 -43.53 -13.14
C GLU A 360 9.48 -43.49 -11.96
N PRO A 361 9.27 -42.35 -11.30
CA PRO A 361 8.39 -42.30 -10.14
C PRO A 361 6.95 -42.55 -10.54
N GLU A 362 6.41 -43.60 -10.00
CA GLU A 362 5.05 -44.08 -10.26
C GLU A 362 3.98 -43.05 -9.91
N ARG A 363 3.09 -42.90 -10.83
CA ARG A 363 1.78 -42.30 -10.77
C ARG A 363 0.89 -43.02 -9.76
N PRO A 364 0.01 -42.34 -8.99
CA PRO A 364 -0.92 -43.03 -8.11
C PRO A 364 -1.93 -43.83 -8.92
N SER A 365 -1.73 -45.14 -8.93
CA SER A 365 -2.69 -46.11 -9.46
C SER A 365 -3.82 -46.30 -8.48
N ARG A 366 -5.04 -46.27 -9.00
CA ARG A 366 -6.25 -46.71 -8.30
C ARG A 366 -6.02 -48.11 -7.76
N ASN A 367 -6.00 -48.27 -6.46
CA ASN A 367 -6.34 -49.55 -5.84
C ASN A 367 -7.17 -49.33 -4.59
N ASN A 368 -8.40 -49.79 -4.71
CA ASN A 368 -9.37 -49.97 -3.66
C ASN A 368 -8.90 -51.15 -2.79
N GLN A 369 -8.54 -50.94 -1.54
CA GLN A 369 -8.91 -51.86 -0.47
C GLN A 369 -8.64 -51.31 0.92
N SER A 370 -9.64 -51.52 1.70
CA SER A 370 -9.88 -51.28 3.10
C SER A 370 -8.84 -51.91 4.05
N SER A 371 -8.71 -51.23 5.18
CA SER A 371 -8.47 -51.70 6.53
C SER A 371 -7.05 -51.62 7.09
N GLY A 372 -7.01 -51.00 8.27
CA GLY A 372 -6.09 -51.42 9.35
C GLY A 372 -5.11 -50.33 9.79
N GLN A 373 -5.48 -49.73 10.90
CA GLN A 373 -4.64 -49.06 11.90
C GLN A 373 -3.15 -49.31 11.83
N ASP A 374 -2.30 -48.31 11.81
CA ASP A 374 -1.53 -48.00 13.00
C ASP A 374 -0.79 -46.67 12.91
N LYS A 375 -0.64 -46.07 14.07
CA LYS A 375 0.00 -44.81 14.36
C LYS A 375 1.48 -44.84 14.06
N THR A 376 2.01 -43.80 13.46
CA THR A 376 3.17 -43.11 14.04
C THR A 376 3.40 -41.76 13.35
N SER A 377 3.70 -40.82 14.18
CA SER A 377 4.09 -39.44 13.98
C SER A 377 5.01 -39.14 12.81
N GLY A 378 4.64 -38.15 12.01
CA GLY A 378 5.53 -37.48 11.07
C GLY A 378 4.79 -36.48 10.22
N SER A 379 4.87 -35.23 10.63
CA SER A 379 4.81 -34.05 9.81
C SER A 379 3.75 -33.96 8.70
N GLY A 380 2.61 -33.42 9.03
CA GLY A 380 2.10 -32.29 8.31
C GLY A 380 1.14 -32.46 7.17
N VAL A 381 0.58 -33.63 6.87
CA VAL A 381 -0.61 -33.71 6.03
C VAL A 381 -1.83 -33.79 6.94
N VAL A 382 -2.52 -32.68 7.12
CA VAL A 382 -3.78 -32.67 7.86
C VAL A 382 -4.89 -33.08 6.91
N SER A 383 -5.24 -34.36 6.92
CA SER A 383 -6.45 -34.83 6.28
C SER A 383 -7.66 -34.20 6.99
N HIS A 384 -8.60 -33.66 6.25
CA HIS A 384 -9.79 -33.02 6.78
C HIS A 384 -10.64 -33.95 7.65
N ASP A 385 -10.60 -35.25 7.43
CA ASP A 385 -11.35 -36.24 8.22
C ASP A 385 -10.94 -36.34 9.69
N SER A 386 -9.78 -35.83 10.05
CA SER A 386 -9.27 -35.86 11.43
C SER A 386 -9.47 -34.55 12.19
N VAL A 387 -9.88 -33.48 11.53
CA VAL A 387 -10.03 -32.15 12.15
C VAL A 387 -11.36 -31.54 11.74
N LYS A 388 -12.39 -31.77 12.55
CA LYS A 388 -13.58 -30.92 12.55
C LYS A 388 -13.19 -29.55 13.13
N GLY A 389 -12.45 -28.80 12.37
CA GLY A 389 -11.98 -27.46 12.71
C GLY A 389 -12.35 -26.48 11.64
N THR A 390 -12.17 -25.23 11.94
CA THR A 390 -12.29 -24.15 10.98
C THR A 390 -11.01 -24.05 10.15
N ILE A 391 -11.05 -23.45 8.97
CA ILE A 391 -9.86 -23.17 8.16
C ILE A 391 -8.81 -22.42 8.98
N ASP A 392 -9.24 -21.54 9.89
CA ASP A 392 -8.34 -20.80 10.78
C ASP A 392 -7.68 -21.69 11.85
N SER A 393 -8.40 -22.72 12.36
CA SER A 393 -7.81 -23.66 13.29
C SER A 393 -6.78 -24.56 12.62
N MET A 394 -6.93 -24.81 11.32
CA MET A 394 -5.89 -25.46 10.53
C MET A 394 -4.66 -24.55 10.37
N ALA A 395 -4.87 -23.25 10.13
CA ALA A 395 -3.78 -22.27 10.11
C ALA A 395 -3.06 -22.17 11.46
N GLY A 396 -3.79 -22.34 12.58
CA GLY A 396 -3.21 -22.35 13.94
C GLY A 396 -2.42 -23.61 14.28
N ILE A 397 -2.68 -24.74 13.62
CA ILE A 397 -1.92 -25.99 13.79
C ILE A 397 -0.58 -25.93 13.06
N ILE A 398 -0.52 -25.13 12.01
CA ILE A 398 0.71 -24.85 11.24
C ILE A 398 1.36 -23.57 11.80
N THR A 399 1.44 -23.43 13.13
CA THR A 399 1.96 -22.24 13.78
C THR A 399 3.43 -21.99 13.47
N GLY A 400 3.71 -20.81 13.02
CA GLY A 400 4.99 -20.12 13.16
C GLY A 400 6.08 -20.48 12.17
N GLU A 401 6.03 -21.62 11.50
CA GLU A 401 7.06 -22.06 10.57
C GLU A 401 6.53 -22.62 9.25
N THR A 402 5.30 -22.34 8.93
CA THR A 402 4.61 -22.84 7.73
C THR A 402 5.17 -22.35 6.43
N ASN A 403 5.89 -21.26 6.46
CA ASN A 403 6.68 -20.85 5.30
C ASN A 403 7.85 -21.79 4.99
N SER A 404 8.21 -22.67 5.92
CA SER A 404 9.28 -23.63 5.71
C SER A 404 8.87 -24.82 4.86
N PHE A 405 7.57 -25.17 4.83
CA PHE A 405 7.11 -26.37 4.13
C PHE A 405 7.24 -26.29 2.61
N VAL A 406 7.10 -25.11 2.05
CA VAL A 406 7.26 -24.87 0.60
C VAL A 406 8.55 -24.14 0.27
N ASN A 407 9.17 -23.51 1.27
CA ASN A 407 10.46 -22.81 1.13
C ASN A 407 11.68 -23.70 1.39
N ASP A 408 11.50 -25.00 1.64
CA ASP A 408 12.62 -25.93 1.79
C ASP A 408 13.30 -26.29 0.47
N GLY A 409 12.77 -25.78 -0.66
CA GLY A 409 13.27 -26.03 -2.01
C GLY A 409 13.05 -27.47 -2.50
N LYS A 410 12.27 -28.27 -1.77
CA LYS A 410 12.03 -29.68 -2.08
C LYS A 410 10.58 -30.01 -2.38
N SER A 411 9.63 -29.13 -2.06
CA SER A 411 8.23 -29.29 -2.42
C SER A 411 7.93 -28.58 -3.73
N HIS A 412 7.28 -29.26 -4.65
CA HIS A 412 7.08 -28.77 -6.01
C HIS A 412 5.63 -28.92 -6.46
N TRP A 413 5.11 -27.88 -7.11
CA TRP A 413 3.90 -28.02 -7.89
C TRP A 413 4.19 -28.84 -9.14
N MET A 414 3.37 -29.86 -9.34
CA MET A 414 3.42 -30.76 -10.47
C MET A 414 2.14 -30.59 -11.29
N MET A 415 2.25 -30.78 -12.60
CA MET A 415 1.10 -30.75 -13.50
C MET A 415 1.13 -31.95 -14.42
N ASP A 416 0.00 -32.59 -14.58
CA ASP A 416 -0.20 -33.66 -15.55
C ASP A 416 -1.53 -33.50 -16.31
N GLU A 417 -1.97 -34.50 -17.04
CA GLU A 417 -3.19 -34.48 -17.83
C GLU A 417 -4.50 -34.31 -17.01
N HIS A 418 -4.43 -34.47 -15.69
CA HIS A 418 -5.58 -34.35 -14.78
C HIS A 418 -5.59 -33.02 -14.00
N GLY A 419 -4.46 -32.30 -13.97
CA GLY A 419 -4.36 -31.01 -13.33
C GLY A 419 -3.14 -30.80 -12.45
N TRP A 420 -3.19 -29.77 -11.63
CA TRP A 420 -2.15 -29.44 -10.69
C TRP A 420 -2.25 -30.24 -9.42
N TRP A 421 -1.10 -30.76 -8.93
CA TRP A 421 -0.97 -31.40 -7.63
C TRP A 421 0.35 -30.98 -6.98
N LEU A 422 0.47 -31.17 -5.66
CA LEU A 422 1.66 -30.79 -4.91
C LEU A 422 2.40 -32.03 -4.44
N ARG A 423 3.72 -32.11 -4.69
CA ARG A 423 4.61 -33.13 -4.19
C ARG A 423 5.44 -32.57 -3.04
N PHE A 424 5.40 -33.20 -1.88
CA PHE A 424 6.27 -32.89 -0.76
C PHE A 424 7.64 -33.54 -0.88
N ALA A 425 8.61 -33.09 -0.06
CA ALA A 425 9.99 -33.56 -0.07
C ALA A 425 10.14 -35.05 0.23
N ASP A 426 9.20 -35.61 0.97
CA ASP A 426 9.14 -37.04 1.33
C ASP A 426 8.38 -37.89 0.31
N ASN A 427 8.10 -37.35 -0.87
CA ASN A 427 7.31 -37.94 -1.94
C ASN A 427 5.82 -38.17 -1.61
N THR A 428 5.31 -37.59 -0.53
CA THR A 428 3.88 -37.56 -0.26
C THR A 428 3.21 -36.40 -0.97
N TYR A 429 1.87 -36.38 -1.00
CA TYR A 429 1.07 -35.33 -1.56
C TYR A 429 -0.23 -35.15 -0.77
N PRO A 430 -0.80 -33.93 -0.70
CA PRO A 430 -2.06 -33.69 -0.04
C PRO A 430 -3.21 -34.30 -0.84
N LYS A 431 -4.08 -35.03 -0.19
CA LYS A 431 -5.30 -35.57 -0.81
C LYS A 431 -6.45 -35.64 0.16
N GLY A 432 -7.64 -35.38 -0.35
CA GLY A 432 -8.89 -35.58 0.38
C GLY A 432 -9.29 -37.06 0.50
N SER A 433 -10.50 -37.28 0.98
CA SER A 433 -11.06 -38.62 1.12
C SER A 433 -12.51 -38.66 0.61
N VAL A 434 -12.98 -39.84 0.26
CA VAL A 434 -14.39 -40.08 -0.11
C VAL A 434 -15.12 -40.60 1.12
N ARG A 435 -16.23 -39.97 1.47
CA ARG A 435 -17.11 -40.38 2.57
C ARG A 435 -18.01 -41.53 2.17
N ASP A 436 -18.61 -42.18 3.16
CA ASP A 436 -19.63 -43.21 2.93
C ASP A 436 -20.84 -42.69 2.13
N SER A 437 -21.12 -41.38 2.19
CA SER A 437 -22.14 -40.71 1.37
C SER A 437 -21.76 -40.56 -0.09
N GLY A 438 -20.51 -40.82 -0.45
CA GLY A 438 -19.96 -40.56 -1.78
C GLY A 438 -19.50 -39.12 -2.02
N SER A 439 -19.63 -38.21 -1.04
CA SER A 439 -19.12 -36.86 -1.13
C SER A 439 -17.62 -36.81 -0.78
N VAL A 440 -16.95 -35.80 -1.30
CA VAL A 440 -15.51 -35.60 -1.09
C VAL A 440 -15.28 -34.69 0.11
N SER A 441 -14.41 -35.13 1.01
CA SER A 441 -13.79 -34.31 2.04
C SER A 441 -12.45 -33.84 1.50
N HIS A 442 -12.31 -32.56 1.24
CA HIS A 442 -11.10 -31.99 0.62
C HIS A 442 -9.99 -31.88 1.65
N CYS A 443 -8.75 -32.09 1.21
CA CYS A 443 -7.57 -31.76 1.99
C CYS A 443 -7.24 -30.28 1.77
N TRP A 444 -7.20 -29.50 2.83
CA TRP A 444 -6.87 -28.09 2.77
C TRP A 444 -5.45 -27.86 3.28
N GLU A 445 -4.61 -27.22 2.44
CA GLU A 445 -3.22 -26.91 2.76
C GLU A 445 -2.92 -25.41 2.54
N GLN A 446 -2.12 -24.85 3.44
CA GLN A 446 -1.63 -23.48 3.27
C GLN A 446 -0.24 -23.49 2.63
N ILE A 447 -0.15 -23.03 1.38
CA ILE A 447 1.07 -23.04 0.59
C ILE A 447 1.42 -21.59 0.22
N ASN A 448 2.59 -21.11 0.63
CA ASN A 448 3.01 -19.70 0.44
C ASN A 448 1.97 -18.68 0.93
N GLY A 449 1.36 -18.95 2.09
CA GLY A 449 0.35 -18.08 2.69
C GLY A 449 -1.04 -18.12 2.04
N LYS A 450 -1.25 -18.96 1.02
CA LYS A 450 -2.51 -19.16 0.32
C LYS A 450 -3.10 -20.51 0.62
N TRP A 451 -4.43 -20.60 0.81
CA TRP A 451 -5.12 -21.85 1.04
C TRP A 451 -5.48 -22.53 -0.27
N TRP A 452 -5.23 -23.84 -0.34
CA TRP A 452 -5.52 -24.72 -1.46
C TRP A 452 -6.31 -25.93 -0.99
N ALA A 453 -7.26 -26.36 -1.80
CA ALA A 453 -8.07 -27.54 -1.55
C ALA A 453 -7.68 -28.62 -2.58
N PHE A 454 -7.45 -29.84 -2.09
CA PHE A 454 -7.11 -30.99 -2.92
C PHE A 454 -8.22 -32.03 -2.83
N ASP A 455 -8.59 -32.61 -3.95
CA ASP A 455 -9.61 -33.64 -4.00
C ASP A 455 -9.11 -35.01 -3.51
N GLU A 456 -9.95 -36.02 -3.58
CA GLU A 456 -9.67 -37.39 -3.13
C GLU A 456 -8.56 -38.09 -3.96
N THR A 457 -8.20 -37.54 -5.09
CA THR A 457 -7.11 -38.03 -5.95
C THR A 457 -5.82 -37.24 -5.77
N GLY A 458 -5.87 -36.10 -5.05
CA GLY A 458 -4.73 -35.25 -4.75
C GLY A 458 -4.53 -34.10 -5.71
N TYR A 459 -5.51 -33.82 -6.59
CA TYR A 459 -5.44 -32.66 -7.48
C TYR A 459 -6.04 -31.43 -6.85
N ALA A 460 -5.37 -30.29 -7.06
CA ALA A 460 -5.83 -29.01 -6.58
C ALA A 460 -7.14 -28.60 -7.27
N LYS A 461 -8.10 -28.17 -6.48
CA LYS A 461 -9.38 -27.67 -6.99
C LYS A 461 -9.20 -26.25 -7.51
N THR A 462 -9.85 -25.95 -8.63
CA THR A 462 -9.94 -24.62 -9.22
C THR A 462 -11.37 -24.27 -9.55
N GLY A 463 -11.70 -22.97 -9.59
CA GLY A 463 -13.05 -22.49 -9.82
C GLY A 463 -13.96 -22.63 -8.59
N TRP A 464 -15.24 -22.80 -8.83
CA TRP A 464 -16.23 -22.97 -7.77
C TRP A 464 -16.10 -24.32 -7.06
N LEU A 465 -15.97 -24.25 -5.75
CA LEU A 465 -15.86 -25.40 -4.87
C LEU A 465 -16.96 -25.39 -3.81
N ARG A 466 -17.80 -26.41 -3.80
CA ARG A 466 -18.74 -26.68 -2.71
C ARG A 466 -18.06 -27.62 -1.72
N ASP A 467 -17.76 -27.13 -0.54
CA ASP A 467 -17.19 -27.96 0.52
C ASP A 467 -18.27 -28.24 1.57
N GLU A 468 -18.58 -29.52 1.78
CA GLU A 468 -19.63 -29.95 2.71
C GLU A 468 -19.20 -29.90 4.17
N ASP A 469 -17.88 -29.98 4.44
CA ASP A 469 -17.34 -29.89 5.79
C ASP A 469 -17.51 -28.51 6.38
N TYR A 470 -17.28 -27.50 5.53
CA TYR A 470 -17.50 -26.11 5.90
C TYR A 470 -18.92 -25.63 5.59
N GLY A 471 -19.71 -26.42 4.89
CA GLY A 471 -21.11 -26.11 4.58
C GLY A 471 -21.28 -24.91 3.63
N GLY A 472 -20.24 -24.57 2.85
CA GLY A 472 -20.22 -23.35 2.04
C GLY A 472 -19.63 -23.49 0.65
N TRP A 473 -19.80 -22.44 -0.14
CA TRP A 473 -19.15 -22.30 -1.42
C TRP A 473 -17.88 -21.47 -1.27
N PHE A 474 -16.81 -21.88 -1.95
CA PHE A 474 -15.52 -21.22 -2.09
C PHE A 474 -15.27 -20.96 -3.55
N TYR A 475 -14.36 -20.04 -3.85
CA TYR A 475 -13.79 -19.90 -5.16
C TYR A 475 -12.27 -20.09 -5.08
N MET A 476 -11.78 -21.04 -5.86
CA MET A 476 -10.38 -21.43 -5.89
C MET A 476 -9.76 -20.88 -7.18
N ASP A 477 -9.00 -19.81 -7.05
CA ASP A 477 -8.27 -19.25 -8.18
C ASP A 477 -7.08 -20.17 -8.51
N PRO A 478 -6.83 -20.47 -9.80
CA PRO A 478 -5.76 -21.40 -10.19
C PRO A 478 -4.35 -20.90 -9.84
N GLU A 479 -4.18 -19.62 -9.58
CA GLU A 479 -2.87 -19.02 -9.25
C GLU A 479 -2.79 -18.55 -7.78
N HIS A 480 -3.94 -18.24 -7.20
CA HIS A 480 -4.01 -17.60 -5.90
C HIS A 480 -4.68 -18.46 -4.82
N GLY A 481 -5.21 -19.64 -5.19
CA GLY A 481 -5.92 -20.51 -4.28
C GLY A 481 -7.26 -19.92 -3.81
N MET A 482 -7.61 -20.15 -2.55
CA MET A 482 -8.87 -19.70 -1.96
C MET A 482 -8.99 -18.19 -1.96
N GLN A 483 -10.08 -17.69 -2.51
CA GLN A 483 -10.37 -16.27 -2.61
C GLN A 483 -11.16 -15.74 -1.43
N THR A 484 -10.95 -14.44 -1.12
CA THR A 484 -11.66 -13.72 -0.05
C THR A 484 -12.00 -12.30 -0.48
N GLY A 485 -12.99 -11.69 0.16
CA GLY A 485 -13.47 -10.35 -0.19
C GLY A 485 -14.36 -10.35 -1.43
N TRP A 486 -14.47 -9.19 -2.07
CA TRP A 486 -15.26 -9.05 -3.30
C TRP A 486 -14.54 -9.62 -4.51
N MET A 487 -15.24 -10.42 -5.30
CA MET A 487 -14.74 -10.97 -6.56
C MET A 487 -15.74 -10.78 -7.69
N LEU A 488 -15.24 -10.33 -8.82
CA LEU A 488 -15.98 -10.26 -10.07
C LEU A 488 -15.73 -11.54 -10.89
N LEU A 489 -16.73 -12.41 -10.98
CA LEU A 489 -16.65 -13.67 -11.72
C LEU A 489 -17.70 -13.63 -12.84
N ASN A 490 -17.25 -13.72 -14.09
CA ASN A 490 -18.12 -13.69 -15.28
C ASN A 490 -19.10 -12.49 -15.31
N GLY A 491 -18.61 -11.31 -14.86
CA GLY A 491 -19.43 -10.09 -14.83
C GLY A 491 -20.38 -9.97 -13.64
N VAL A 492 -20.31 -10.90 -12.68
CA VAL A 492 -21.15 -10.95 -11.48
C VAL A 492 -20.27 -10.84 -10.25
N TRP A 493 -20.67 -9.97 -9.31
CA TRP A 493 -19.96 -9.77 -8.06
C TRP A 493 -20.44 -10.74 -6.97
N TYR A 494 -19.44 -11.38 -6.32
CA TYR A 494 -19.60 -12.25 -5.16
C TYR A 494 -18.75 -11.74 -4.01
N TYR A 495 -19.12 -12.09 -2.78
CA TYR A 495 -18.35 -11.76 -1.60
C TYR A 495 -17.99 -13.01 -0.82
N PHE A 496 -16.70 -13.22 -0.58
CA PHE A 496 -16.17 -14.33 0.21
C PHE A 496 -15.65 -13.82 1.54
N ASN A 497 -15.95 -14.50 2.63
CA ASN A 497 -15.61 -14.04 3.97
C ASN A 497 -14.09 -13.84 4.14
N PRO A 498 -13.59 -12.61 4.39
CA PRO A 498 -12.18 -12.38 4.62
C PRO A 498 -11.75 -12.60 6.08
N ILE A 499 -12.74 -12.74 7.00
CA ILE A 499 -12.51 -12.74 8.45
C ILE A 499 -12.15 -14.15 8.90
N SER A 500 -11.11 -14.26 9.76
CA SER A 500 -10.69 -15.49 10.41
C SER A 500 -11.61 -15.83 11.61
N ASP A 501 -12.87 -16.16 11.31
CA ASP A 501 -13.93 -16.49 12.27
C ASP A 501 -14.38 -17.96 12.18
N GLY A 502 -13.61 -18.78 11.47
CA GLY A 502 -13.94 -20.17 11.18
C GLY A 502 -14.78 -20.37 9.91
N LYS A 503 -15.05 -19.28 9.18
CA LYS A 503 -15.81 -19.28 7.92
C LYS A 503 -15.06 -18.54 6.81
N ARG A 504 -13.77 -18.29 6.99
CA ARG A 504 -12.95 -17.59 6.00
C ARG A 504 -13.04 -18.28 4.64
N GLY A 505 -13.22 -17.50 3.58
CA GLY A 505 -13.35 -17.98 2.21
C GLY A 505 -14.76 -18.47 1.85
N ILE A 506 -15.70 -18.60 2.79
CA ILE A 506 -17.06 -18.99 2.48
C ILE A 506 -17.80 -17.82 1.82
N MET A 507 -18.46 -18.10 0.71
CA MET A 507 -19.30 -17.14 0.00
C MET A 507 -20.49 -16.69 0.85
N TYR A 508 -20.70 -15.40 0.94
CA TYR A 508 -21.93 -14.82 1.51
C TYR A 508 -23.10 -15.08 0.59
N ALA A 509 -24.23 -15.51 1.14
CA ALA A 509 -25.45 -15.76 0.39
C ALA A 509 -26.70 -15.43 1.23
N GLY A 510 -27.64 -14.69 0.64
CA GLY A 510 -28.89 -14.31 1.29
C GLY A 510 -28.74 -13.37 2.48
N GLN A 511 -27.64 -12.60 2.54
CA GLN A 511 -27.30 -11.76 3.70
C GLN A 511 -26.53 -10.50 3.29
N ARG A 512 -26.27 -9.64 4.27
CA ARG A 512 -25.42 -8.46 4.07
C ARG A 512 -23.95 -8.80 4.33
N THR A 513 -23.09 -8.23 3.51
CA THR A 513 -21.64 -8.25 3.71
C THR A 513 -21.24 -7.31 4.86
N PRO A 514 -20.07 -7.45 5.48
CA PRO A 514 -19.61 -6.57 6.56
C PRO A 514 -19.56 -5.08 6.19
N ASP A 515 -19.33 -4.77 4.92
CA ASP A 515 -19.32 -3.42 4.37
C ASP A 515 -20.73 -2.92 3.97
N GLY A 516 -21.80 -3.73 4.25
CA GLY A 516 -23.21 -3.32 4.22
C GLY A 516 -23.95 -3.58 2.91
N TYR A 517 -23.34 -4.21 1.91
CA TYR A 517 -24.02 -4.59 0.66
C TYR A 517 -24.82 -5.87 0.84
N TYR A 518 -25.89 -6.02 0.08
CA TYR A 518 -26.71 -7.23 0.10
C TYR A 518 -26.34 -8.15 -1.08
N VAL A 519 -26.11 -9.43 -0.78
CA VAL A 519 -25.97 -10.49 -1.77
C VAL A 519 -27.17 -11.44 -1.69
N ASP A 520 -27.69 -11.85 -2.82
CA ASP A 520 -28.86 -12.72 -2.91
C ASP A 520 -28.55 -14.15 -2.42
N LYS A 521 -29.57 -15.04 -2.45
CA LYS A 521 -29.42 -16.44 -2.05
C LYS A 521 -28.42 -17.24 -2.87
N ASN A 522 -28.03 -16.74 -4.04
CA ASN A 522 -27.02 -17.33 -4.91
C ASN A 522 -25.65 -16.67 -4.72
N GLY A 523 -25.52 -15.74 -3.77
CA GLY A 523 -24.30 -15.00 -3.48
C GLY A 523 -24.08 -13.79 -4.39
N VAL A 524 -25.01 -13.47 -5.29
CA VAL A 524 -24.88 -12.40 -6.27
C VAL A 524 -25.22 -11.06 -5.63
N TRP A 525 -24.34 -10.07 -5.82
CA TRP A 525 -24.66 -8.69 -5.44
C TRP A 525 -25.82 -8.14 -6.26
N ASP A 526 -26.76 -7.50 -5.59
CA ASP A 526 -27.99 -6.96 -6.20
C ASP A 526 -27.82 -5.66 -6.98
N GLY A 527 -26.58 -5.15 -7.09
CA GLY A 527 -26.27 -3.90 -7.79
C GLY A 527 -26.72 -2.64 -7.07
N ARG A 528 -27.17 -2.72 -5.83
CA ARG A 528 -27.69 -1.59 -5.07
C ARG A 528 -26.67 -1.08 -4.07
N SER A 529 -26.74 0.23 -3.84
CA SER A 529 -25.92 0.91 -2.86
C SER A 529 -26.25 0.46 -1.43
N LYS A 530 -25.31 0.71 -0.51
CA LYS A 530 -25.56 0.64 0.94
C LYS A 530 -26.86 1.34 1.31
N GLN A 531 -27.70 0.67 2.09
CA GLN A 531 -28.77 1.32 2.84
C GLN A 531 -28.35 1.53 4.28
#